data_ef78b120fd75e321a7b95dd3c018e86f
#
_entry.id   ef78b120fd75e321a7b95dd3c018e86f
#
_cell.length_a   1.000
_cell.length_b   1.000
_cell.length_c   1.000
_cell.angle_alpha   90.00
_cell.angle_beta   90.00
_cell.angle_gamma   90.00
#
_symmetry.space_group_name_H-M   'P 1'
#
loop_
_entity.id
_entity.type
_entity.pdbx_description
1 polymer ?
#
loop_
_entity_poly.entity_id
_entity_poly.type
_entity_poly.pdbx_seq_one_letter_code
_entity_poly.pdbx_strand_id
1 'polypeptide(L)'
;HLSLSSVVSKAEYKKIKAEQNKFSAHAHPKVYDWNWKSKNFNRIALVNHLIASTGGWQSNYLEIGCAENDLFDAVAAEKKTGVDPAQGGTHRMTSDDFFRSNTDEFDVIFIDGLHEYQQVRRDALNALQVVKAGGWIAFHDFLPSSWLEHHVPQLQGMWTGDCWKLAVELAEAEGVEFRILEIDNGVGLMKKTSNDWNVPNMSEELLNAEF
;
A
#
# COMPACT_ATOMS: atom_id res chain seq x y z
N HIS A 1 9.25 18.48 -7.94
CA HIS A 1 10.04 18.02 -6.77
C HIS A 1 10.35 19.22 -5.88
N LEU A 2 9.57 19.41 -4.83
CA LEU A 2 10.00 20.26 -3.72
C LEU A 2 11.12 19.49 -3.00
N SER A 3 12.29 20.14 -2.82
CA SER A 3 13.34 19.50 -2.01
C SER A 3 12.87 19.42 -0.55
N LEU A 4 13.31 18.42 0.19
CA LEU A 4 12.98 18.24 1.60
C LEU A 4 13.23 19.54 2.39
N SER A 5 14.27 20.32 2.02
CA SER A 5 14.62 21.60 2.62
C SER A 5 13.61 22.72 2.37
N SER A 6 12.70 22.58 1.41
CA SER A 6 11.64 23.56 1.11
C SER A 6 10.31 23.27 1.82
N VAL A 7 10.15 22.07 2.38
CA VAL A 7 8.89 21.60 2.98
C VAL A 7 8.98 21.55 4.52
N VAL A 8 10.17 21.29 5.07
CA VAL A 8 10.39 21.15 6.50
C VAL A 8 11.23 22.29 7.08
N SER A 9 11.09 22.56 8.36
CA SER A 9 11.93 23.56 9.05
C SER A 9 13.41 23.15 9.00
N LYS A 10 14.29 24.15 9.11
CA LYS A 10 15.75 23.93 9.15
C LYS A 10 16.19 22.98 10.28
N ALA A 11 15.45 22.97 11.40
CA ALA A 11 15.72 22.10 12.54
C ALA A 11 15.33 20.64 12.23
N GLU A 12 14.17 20.43 11.62
CA GLU A 12 13.70 19.12 11.16
C GLU A 12 14.60 18.56 10.06
N TYR A 13 14.99 19.39 9.08
CA TYR A 13 15.95 18.99 8.05
C TYR A 13 17.27 18.47 8.66
N LYS A 14 17.80 19.16 9.70
CA LYS A 14 19.00 18.69 10.40
C LYS A 14 18.80 17.36 11.11
N LYS A 15 17.62 17.14 11.74
CA LYS A 15 17.29 15.85 12.37
C LYS A 15 17.25 14.74 11.34
N ILE A 16 16.53 14.93 10.24
CA ILE A 16 16.43 13.95 9.15
C ILE A 16 17.82 13.62 8.61
N LYS A 17 18.67 14.62 8.36
CA LYS A 17 20.05 14.39 7.91
C LYS A 17 20.91 13.66 8.93
N ALA A 18 20.72 13.91 10.22
CA ALA A 18 21.44 13.20 11.28
C ALA A 18 21.02 11.72 11.34
N GLU A 19 19.73 11.44 11.19
CA GLU A 19 19.22 10.05 11.10
C GLU A 19 19.74 9.34 9.84
N GLN A 20 19.64 9.97 8.67
CA GLN A 20 20.20 9.42 7.43
C GLN A 20 21.68 9.06 7.58
N ASN A 21 22.46 9.91 8.25
CA ASN A 21 23.89 9.67 8.48
C ASN A 21 24.16 8.47 9.39
N LYS A 22 23.28 8.17 10.37
CA LYS A 22 23.42 6.97 11.21
C LYS A 22 23.32 5.69 10.39
N PHE A 23 22.51 5.69 9.35
CA PHE A 23 22.27 4.55 8.48
C PHE A 23 23.09 4.56 7.19
N SER A 24 23.97 5.55 6.99
CA SER A 24 24.74 5.70 5.75
C SER A 24 25.63 4.47 5.43
N ALA A 25 26.06 3.75 6.44
CA ALA A 25 26.85 2.52 6.26
C ALA A 25 26.02 1.35 5.68
N HIS A 26 24.69 1.43 5.78
CA HIS A 26 23.74 0.44 5.26
C HIS A 26 23.10 0.92 3.94
N ALA A 27 23.34 2.17 3.54
CA ALA A 27 22.75 2.75 2.35
C ALA A 27 23.20 1.98 1.09
N HIS A 28 22.24 1.38 0.41
CA HIS A 28 22.50 0.72 -0.85
C HIS A 28 22.66 1.77 -1.96
N PRO A 29 23.72 1.73 -2.78
CA PRO A 29 23.95 2.74 -3.82
C PRO A 29 22.96 2.62 -5.00
N LYS A 30 22.17 1.56 -5.05
CA LYS A 30 21.29 1.26 -6.16
C LYS A 30 20.08 2.19 -6.16
N VAL A 31 19.86 2.87 -7.27
CA VAL A 31 18.69 3.72 -7.52
C VAL A 31 17.99 3.21 -8.76
N TYR A 32 16.67 3.06 -8.67
CA TYR A 32 15.83 2.63 -9.77
C TYR A 32 15.11 3.83 -10.38
N ASP A 33 15.18 3.98 -11.70
CA ASP A 33 14.38 4.95 -12.44
C ASP A 33 13.18 4.24 -13.05
N TRP A 34 12.04 4.32 -12.38
CA TRP A 34 10.76 3.78 -12.84
C TRP A 34 10.06 4.67 -13.87
N ASN A 35 10.62 5.86 -14.14
CA ASN A 35 10.07 6.85 -15.06
C ASN A 35 8.59 7.21 -14.75
N TRP A 36 8.26 7.42 -13.47
CA TRP A 36 6.89 7.70 -13.02
C TRP A 36 6.22 8.85 -13.79
N LYS A 37 7.02 9.88 -14.17
CA LYS A 37 6.52 11.06 -14.89
C LYS A 37 5.95 10.75 -16.27
N SER A 38 6.33 9.63 -16.88
CA SER A 38 5.79 9.22 -18.20
C SER A 38 4.54 8.35 -18.07
N LYS A 39 4.17 7.92 -16.87
CA LYS A 39 3.00 7.07 -16.64
C LYS A 39 1.75 7.96 -16.53
N ASN A 40 0.82 7.77 -17.46
CA ASN A 40 -0.46 8.52 -17.51
C ASN A 40 -1.60 7.76 -16.79
N PHE A 41 -1.35 6.57 -16.30
CA PHE A 41 -2.29 5.72 -15.57
C PHE A 41 -1.85 5.67 -14.10
N ASN A 42 -2.77 5.84 -13.18
CA ASN A 42 -2.51 5.87 -11.74
C ASN A 42 -3.50 5.00 -10.95
N ARG A 43 -3.35 4.96 -9.62
CA ARG A 43 -4.24 4.19 -8.73
C ARG A 43 -5.71 4.54 -8.88
N ILE A 44 -6.07 5.82 -9.13
CA ILE A 44 -7.48 6.22 -9.33
C ILE A 44 -8.07 5.54 -10.56
N ALA A 45 -7.35 5.57 -11.68
CA ALA A 45 -7.79 4.92 -12.91
C ALA A 45 -7.88 3.40 -12.74
N LEU A 46 -6.88 2.79 -12.05
CA LEU A 46 -6.87 1.36 -11.76
C LEU A 46 -8.07 0.95 -10.91
N VAL A 47 -8.28 1.59 -9.75
CA VAL A 47 -9.36 1.22 -8.83
C VAL A 47 -10.72 1.36 -9.50
N ASN A 48 -10.95 2.46 -10.26
CA ASN A 48 -12.19 2.61 -11.01
C ASN A 48 -12.37 1.55 -12.11
N HIS A 49 -11.27 1.09 -12.74
CA HIS A 49 -11.32 -0.04 -13.69
C HIS A 49 -11.71 -1.35 -12.96
N LEU A 50 -11.16 -1.62 -11.76
CA LEU A 50 -11.52 -2.79 -10.97
C LEU A 50 -13.00 -2.73 -10.53
N ILE A 51 -13.48 -1.59 -10.07
CA ILE A 51 -14.89 -1.34 -9.75
C ILE A 51 -15.77 -1.65 -10.98
N ALA A 52 -15.44 -1.10 -12.15
CA ALA A 52 -16.20 -1.32 -13.38
C ALA A 52 -16.21 -2.79 -13.83
N SER A 53 -15.12 -3.53 -13.57
CA SER A 53 -14.97 -4.94 -13.97
C SER A 53 -15.53 -5.94 -12.96
N THR A 54 -15.96 -5.49 -11.78
CA THR A 54 -16.65 -6.31 -10.75
C THR A 54 -18.16 -6.02 -10.76
N GLY A 55 -18.67 -5.27 -9.81
CA GLY A 55 -20.08 -4.92 -9.66
C GLY A 55 -20.47 -3.56 -10.24
N GLY A 56 -19.53 -2.84 -10.86
CA GLY A 56 -19.75 -1.47 -11.33
C GLY A 56 -20.12 -0.55 -10.16
N TRP A 57 -21.06 0.36 -10.39
CA TRP A 57 -21.55 1.28 -9.36
C TRP A 57 -22.04 0.59 -8.06
N GLN A 58 -22.53 -0.64 -8.14
CA GLN A 58 -23.03 -1.40 -7.00
C GLN A 58 -21.94 -2.14 -6.21
N SER A 59 -20.68 -2.04 -6.62
CA SER A 59 -19.56 -2.63 -5.88
C SER A 59 -19.46 -2.04 -4.49
N ASN A 60 -19.11 -2.90 -3.51
CA ASN A 60 -18.74 -2.49 -2.16
C ASN A 60 -17.21 -2.28 -2.12
N TYR A 61 -16.77 -1.05 -1.84
CA TYR A 61 -15.37 -0.63 -1.84
C TYR A 61 -14.86 -0.36 -0.44
N LEU A 62 -13.66 -0.83 -0.13
CA LEU A 62 -12.93 -0.53 1.10
C LEU A 62 -11.60 0.14 0.78
N GLU A 63 -11.26 1.20 1.50
CA GLU A 63 -9.96 1.86 1.48
C GLU A 63 -9.36 1.89 2.89
N ILE A 64 -8.14 1.38 3.03
CA ILE A 64 -7.32 1.47 4.24
C ILE A 64 -6.24 2.51 4.00
N GLY A 65 -6.24 3.61 4.77
CA GLY A 65 -5.37 4.76 4.55
C GLY A 65 -5.96 5.72 3.54
N CYS A 66 -6.87 6.59 3.98
CA CYS A 66 -7.58 7.52 3.10
C CYS A 66 -6.91 8.88 2.99
N ALA A 67 -6.10 9.27 3.99
CA ALA A 67 -5.46 10.58 4.07
C ALA A 67 -6.43 11.73 3.70
N GLU A 68 -6.14 12.53 2.67
CA GLU A 68 -6.97 13.64 2.19
C GLU A 68 -8.20 13.20 1.37
N ASN A 69 -8.48 11.90 1.23
CA ASN A 69 -9.58 11.33 0.42
C ASN A 69 -9.39 11.43 -1.11
N ASP A 70 -8.20 11.70 -1.61
CA ASP A 70 -8.00 11.90 -3.05
C ASP A 70 -8.47 10.70 -3.88
N LEU A 71 -8.14 9.47 -3.45
CA LEU A 71 -8.64 8.27 -4.08
C LEU A 71 -10.07 7.98 -3.64
N PHE A 72 -10.35 8.03 -2.35
CA PHE A 72 -11.65 7.69 -1.79
C PHE A 72 -12.81 8.45 -2.44
N ASP A 73 -12.64 9.77 -2.64
CA ASP A 73 -13.66 10.60 -3.28
C ASP A 73 -13.79 10.32 -4.78
N ALA A 74 -12.68 9.96 -5.45
CA ALA A 74 -12.63 9.71 -6.88
C ALA A 74 -13.15 8.31 -7.29
N VAL A 75 -13.33 7.39 -6.34
CA VAL A 75 -13.85 6.03 -6.64
C VAL A 75 -15.35 6.07 -6.93
N ALA A 76 -15.74 5.54 -8.09
CA ALA A 76 -17.11 5.50 -8.59
C ALA A 76 -17.85 4.24 -8.11
N ALA A 77 -18.09 4.14 -6.81
CA ALA A 77 -18.90 3.09 -6.19
C ALA A 77 -19.96 3.71 -5.26
N GLU A 78 -21.13 3.10 -5.19
CA GLU A 78 -22.22 3.55 -4.33
C GLU A 78 -21.90 3.35 -2.84
N LYS A 79 -21.33 2.18 -2.51
CA LYS A 79 -20.97 1.81 -1.15
C LYS A 79 -19.45 1.89 -0.97
N LYS A 80 -19.03 2.87 -0.17
CA LYS A 80 -17.62 3.11 0.13
C LYS A 80 -17.39 3.14 1.63
N THR A 81 -16.42 2.36 2.08
CA THR A 81 -15.90 2.36 3.44
C THR A 81 -14.45 2.80 3.40
N GLY A 82 -14.11 3.85 4.13
CA GLY A 82 -12.75 4.36 4.25
C GLY A 82 -12.30 4.33 5.70
N VAL A 83 -11.13 3.80 5.97
CA VAL A 83 -10.56 3.62 7.31
C VAL A 83 -9.23 4.34 7.41
N ASP A 84 -9.14 5.30 8.32
CA ASP A 84 -7.91 6.05 8.57
C ASP A 84 -7.89 6.54 10.03
N PRO A 85 -6.81 6.32 10.80
CA PRO A 85 -6.75 6.75 12.20
C PRO A 85 -6.59 8.26 12.37
N ALA A 86 -6.07 8.96 11.36
CA ALA A 86 -5.72 10.37 11.44
C ALA A 86 -6.73 11.29 10.74
N GLN A 87 -7.09 10.98 9.48
CA GLN A 87 -7.96 11.86 8.69
C GLN A 87 -8.62 11.10 7.53
N GLY A 88 -9.60 11.73 6.87
CA GLY A 88 -10.33 11.14 5.74
C GLY A 88 -11.17 9.92 6.12
N GLY A 89 -11.68 9.24 5.11
CA GLY A 89 -12.49 8.05 5.26
C GLY A 89 -13.81 8.25 5.99
N THR A 90 -14.44 7.14 6.34
CA THR A 90 -15.72 7.09 7.08
C THR A 90 -15.53 6.57 8.51
N HIS A 91 -14.40 5.92 8.81
CA HIS A 91 -14.09 5.30 10.10
C HIS A 91 -12.77 5.83 10.64
N ARG A 92 -12.81 6.56 11.77
CA ARG A 92 -11.63 7.12 12.44
C ARG A 92 -11.03 6.12 13.41
N MET A 93 -10.34 5.10 12.88
CA MET A 93 -9.72 4.01 13.66
C MET A 93 -8.59 3.36 12.89
N THR A 94 -7.85 2.48 13.55
CA THR A 94 -6.82 1.65 12.88
C THR A 94 -7.48 0.58 12.02
N SER A 95 -6.75 0.08 11.00
CA SER A 95 -7.19 -1.06 10.19
C SER A 95 -7.42 -2.31 11.06
N ASP A 96 -6.56 -2.55 12.05
CA ASP A 96 -6.70 -3.67 12.98
C ASP A 96 -8.03 -3.61 13.77
N ASP A 97 -8.43 -2.43 14.25
CA ASP A 97 -9.69 -2.23 14.97
C ASP A 97 -10.89 -2.39 14.04
N PHE A 98 -10.77 -1.87 12.82
CA PHE A 98 -11.80 -2.01 11.80
C PHE A 98 -12.03 -3.48 11.45
N PHE A 99 -11.02 -4.21 11.06
CA PHE A 99 -11.17 -5.62 10.67
C PHE A 99 -11.68 -6.50 11.80
N ARG A 100 -11.34 -6.18 13.07
CA ARG A 100 -11.86 -6.92 14.23
C ARG A 100 -13.38 -6.82 14.40
N SER A 101 -13.97 -5.71 13.99
CA SER A 101 -15.42 -5.44 14.15
C SER A 101 -16.21 -5.51 12.84
N ASN A 102 -15.52 -5.60 11.70
CA ASN A 102 -16.16 -5.62 10.38
C ASN A 102 -16.90 -6.94 10.14
N THR A 103 -18.09 -6.82 9.56
CA THR A 103 -18.95 -7.94 9.14
C THR A 103 -19.29 -7.89 7.65
N ASP A 104 -18.85 -6.84 6.96
CA ASP A 104 -19.15 -6.64 5.53
C ASP A 104 -18.12 -7.35 4.66
N GLU A 105 -18.56 -7.73 3.45
CA GLU A 105 -17.69 -8.22 2.39
C GLU A 105 -17.55 -7.16 1.28
N PHE A 106 -16.38 -7.15 0.65
CA PHE A 106 -16.02 -6.13 -0.34
C PHE A 106 -15.70 -6.77 -1.71
N ASP A 107 -16.00 -6.01 -2.76
CA ASP A 107 -15.68 -6.38 -4.14
C ASP A 107 -14.26 -5.93 -4.51
N VAL A 108 -13.88 -4.73 -4.05
CA VAL A 108 -12.56 -4.13 -4.27
C VAL A 108 -12.06 -3.50 -2.96
N ILE A 109 -10.82 -3.79 -2.61
CA ILE A 109 -10.13 -3.23 -1.44
C ILE A 109 -8.85 -2.54 -1.91
N PHE A 110 -8.57 -1.33 -1.42
CA PHE A 110 -7.31 -0.63 -1.61
C PHE A 110 -6.60 -0.43 -0.27
N ILE A 111 -5.32 -0.76 -0.20
CA ILE A 111 -4.50 -0.69 1.03
C ILE A 111 -3.34 0.26 0.78
N ASP A 112 -3.35 1.39 1.49
CA ASP A 112 -2.36 2.46 1.47
C ASP A 112 -2.20 3.05 2.89
N GLY A 113 -2.12 2.18 3.90
CA GLY A 113 -2.07 2.54 5.31
C GLY A 113 -0.67 2.84 5.83
N LEU A 114 -0.25 2.17 6.91
CA LEU A 114 1.11 2.28 7.42
C LEU A 114 2.06 1.50 6.51
N HIS A 115 3.08 2.19 5.99
CA HIS A 115 4.02 1.63 5.01
C HIS A 115 5.11 0.77 5.68
N GLU A 116 4.71 -0.11 6.59
CA GLU A 116 5.57 -1.09 7.24
C GLU A 116 5.12 -2.51 6.88
N TYR A 117 6.05 -3.35 6.48
CA TYR A 117 5.79 -4.72 6.02
C TYR A 117 4.86 -5.51 6.96
N GLN A 118 5.10 -5.45 8.26
CA GLN A 118 4.29 -6.19 9.23
C GLN A 118 2.84 -5.72 9.27
N GLN A 119 2.59 -4.41 9.06
CA GLN A 119 1.24 -3.88 9.03
C GLN A 119 0.55 -4.20 7.71
N VAL A 120 1.20 -3.94 6.57
CA VAL A 120 0.59 -4.24 5.27
C VAL A 120 0.31 -5.72 5.10
N ARG A 121 1.16 -6.59 5.69
CA ARG A 121 0.91 -8.03 5.74
C ARG A 121 -0.36 -8.38 6.53
N ARG A 122 -0.54 -7.81 7.73
CA ARG A 122 -1.78 -8.01 8.52
C ARG A 122 -3.00 -7.51 7.76
N ASP A 123 -2.91 -6.34 7.16
CA ASP A 123 -3.99 -5.76 6.36
C ASP A 123 -4.34 -6.64 5.18
N ALA A 124 -3.36 -7.22 4.48
CA ALA A 124 -3.57 -8.15 3.37
C ALA A 124 -4.30 -9.43 3.81
N LEU A 125 -3.87 -10.04 4.92
CA LEU A 125 -4.50 -11.26 5.44
C LEU A 125 -5.93 -10.99 5.92
N ASN A 126 -6.18 -9.87 6.60
CA ASN A 126 -7.51 -9.44 7.01
C ASN A 126 -8.40 -9.12 5.79
N ALA A 127 -7.85 -8.44 4.78
CA ALA A 127 -8.58 -8.14 3.54
C ALA A 127 -8.96 -9.40 2.79
N LEU A 128 -8.11 -10.45 2.75
CA LEU A 128 -8.43 -11.74 2.15
C LEU A 128 -9.60 -12.46 2.83
N GLN A 129 -9.83 -12.23 4.14
CA GLN A 129 -10.99 -12.77 4.85
C GLN A 129 -12.31 -12.14 4.38
N VAL A 130 -12.27 -10.85 4.01
CA VAL A 130 -13.47 -10.04 3.75
C VAL A 130 -13.65 -9.66 2.28
N VAL A 131 -12.66 -9.89 1.42
CA VAL A 131 -12.86 -9.75 -0.02
C VAL A 131 -13.62 -10.96 -0.57
N LYS A 132 -14.61 -10.71 -1.42
CA LYS A 132 -15.40 -11.76 -2.07
C LYS A 132 -14.53 -12.61 -3.00
N ALA A 133 -14.94 -13.85 -3.24
CA ALA A 133 -14.33 -14.66 -4.29
C ALA A 133 -14.46 -13.97 -5.66
N GLY A 134 -13.35 -13.86 -6.38
CA GLY A 134 -13.26 -13.11 -7.65
C GLY A 134 -13.03 -11.60 -7.46
N GLY A 135 -13.07 -11.08 -6.22
CA GLY A 135 -12.77 -9.69 -5.88
C GLY A 135 -11.27 -9.37 -5.90
N TRP A 136 -10.96 -8.09 -5.75
CA TRP A 136 -9.61 -7.55 -5.90
C TRP A 136 -9.13 -6.85 -4.65
N ILE A 137 -7.83 -6.99 -4.38
CA ILE A 137 -7.10 -6.18 -3.40
C ILE A 137 -5.95 -5.51 -4.13
N ALA A 138 -5.83 -4.19 -4.01
CA ALA A 138 -4.72 -3.42 -4.53
C ALA A 138 -3.91 -2.80 -3.38
N PHE A 139 -2.59 -2.79 -3.51
CA PHE A 139 -1.65 -2.29 -2.52
C PHE A 139 -0.80 -1.19 -3.12
N HIS A 140 -0.58 -0.12 -2.39
CA HIS A 140 0.29 0.96 -2.84
C HIS A 140 1.76 0.74 -2.42
N ASP A 141 2.68 1.46 -3.08
CA ASP A 141 4.09 1.60 -2.69
C ASP A 141 4.94 0.32 -2.70
N PHE A 142 4.76 -0.53 -3.71
CA PHE A 142 5.52 -1.77 -3.85
C PHE A 142 6.83 -1.64 -4.66
N LEU A 143 7.12 -0.49 -5.27
CA LEU A 143 8.33 -0.27 -6.08
C LEU A 143 9.12 0.97 -5.61
N PRO A 144 9.89 0.85 -4.53
CA PRO A 144 10.77 1.94 -4.09
C PRO A 144 11.83 2.25 -5.14
N SER A 145 12.20 3.51 -5.28
CA SER A 145 13.25 3.96 -6.19
C SER A 145 14.64 3.97 -5.53
N SER A 146 14.70 3.95 -4.22
CA SER A 146 15.98 4.03 -3.49
C SER A 146 15.89 3.43 -2.09
N TRP A 147 17.05 3.14 -1.51
CA TRP A 147 17.17 2.71 -0.13
C TRP A 147 16.46 3.66 0.87
N LEU A 148 16.55 4.97 0.66
CA LEU A 148 15.90 5.95 1.53
C LEU A 148 14.37 5.89 1.46
N GLU A 149 13.81 5.51 0.33
CA GLU A 149 12.35 5.38 0.17
C GLU A 149 11.79 4.17 0.90
N HIS A 150 12.54 3.07 0.94
CA HIS A 150 12.03 1.86 1.58
C HIS A 150 12.52 1.63 3.02
N HIS A 151 13.41 2.51 3.53
CA HIS A 151 13.95 2.34 4.89
C HIS A 151 12.86 2.55 5.95
N VAL A 152 12.80 1.65 6.93
CA VAL A 152 11.99 1.79 8.14
C VAL A 152 12.94 1.99 9.33
N PRO A 153 12.76 3.06 10.12
CA PRO A 153 11.73 4.10 10.06
C PRO A 153 11.91 5.08 8.90
N GLN A 154 10.87 5.86 8.60
CA GLN A 154 10.88 6.91 7.56
C GLN A 154 12.02 7.92 7.77
N LEU A 155 12.83 8.14 6.73
CA LEU A 155 13.99 9.05 6.76
C LEU A 155 13.85 10.25 5.82
N GLN A 156 12.81 10.29 4.99
CA GLN A 156 12.55 11.38 4.04
C GLN A 156 11.05 11.52 3.72
N GLY A 157 10.67 12.59 3.01
CA GLY A 157 9.28 12.88 2.69
C GLY A 157 8.66 11.88 1.70
N MET A 158 9.37 11.52 0.61
CA MET A 158 8.96 10.43 -0.26
C MET A 158 9.34 9.10 0.40
N TRP A 159 8.34 8.30 0.73
CA TRP A 159 8.55 7.08 1.50
C TRP A 159 7.51 6.03 1.13
N THR A 160 7.98 4.91 0.64
CA THR A 160 7.18 3.72 0.33
C THR A 160 7.21 2.71 1.48
N GLY A 161 8.13 2.90 2.42
CA GLY A 161 8.38 1.90 3.44
C GLY A 161 8.82 0.56 2.86
N ASP A 162 8.76 -0.48 3.65
CA ASP A 162 9.18 -1.82 3.25
C ASP A 162 8.01 -2.73 2.80
N CYS A 163 6.92 -2.12 2.29
CA CYS A 163 5.73 -2.81 1.78
C CYS A 163 6.05 -3.84 0.68
N TRP A 164 7.09 -3.58 -0.13
CA TRP A 164 7.55 -4.47 -1.20
C TRP A 164 7.84 -5.90 -0.72
N LYS A 165 8.19 -6.09 0.55
CA LYS A 165 8.44 -7.41 1.14
C LYS A 165 7.21 -8.32 1.06
N LEU A 166 6.01 -7.75 1.20
CA LEU A 166 4.78 -8.51 1.05
C LEU A 166 4.65 -9.09 -0.37
N ALA A 167 5.18 -8.41 -1.40
CA ALA A 167 5.12 -8.92 -2.77
C ALA A 167 5.84 -10.28 -2.93
N VAL A 168 6.90 -10.52 -2.15
CA VAL A 168 7.62 -11.79 -2.15
C VAL A 168 6.72 -12.92 -1.64
N GLU A 169 6.01 -12.70 -0.54
CA GLU A 169 5.04 -13.67 -0.03
C GLU A 169 3.86 -13.90 -0.98
N LEU A 170 3.32 -12.82 -1.58
CA LEU A 170 2.18 -12.91 -2.49
C LEU A 170 2.53 -13.60 -3.81
N ALA A 171 3.79 -13.55 -4.23
CA ALA A 171 4.26 -14.27 -5.42
C ALA A 171 4.22 -15.80 -5.24
N GLU A 172 4.33 -16.28 -4.01
CA GLU A 172 4.30 -17.71 -3.64
C GLU A 172 2.94 -18.13 -3.05
N ALA A 173 1.96 -17.20 -3.00
CA ALA A 173 0.68 -17.46 -2.38
C ALA A 173 -0.23 -18.36 -3.25
N GLU A 174 -1.00 -19.22 -2.60
CA GLU A 174 -2.00 -20.08 -3.24
C GLU A 174 -3.41 -19.49 -3.10
N GLY A 175 -4.30 -19.78 -4.05
CA GLY A 175 -5.68 -19.32 -4.05
C GLY A 175 -5.85 -17.84 -4.39
N VAL A 176 -4.78 -17.19 -4.88
CA VAL A 176 -4.75 -15.82 -5.39
C VAL A 176 -3.95 -15.74 -6.68
N GLU A 177 -4.22 -14.70 -7.47
CA GLU A 177 -3.35 -14.25 -8.57
C GLU A 177 -2.76 -12.91 -8.21
N PHE A 178 -1.43 -12.77 -8.28
CA PHE A 178 -0.73 -11.54 -7.90
C PHE A 178 0.15 -11.01 -9.02
N ARG A 179 0.17 -9.68 -9.17
CA ARG A 179 1.05 -8.94 -10.10
C ARG A 179 1.41 -7.59 -9.49
N ILE A 180 2.54 -7.01 -9.91
CA ILE A 180 2.87 -5.61 -9.63
C ILE A 180 2.76 -4.83 -10.93
N LEU A 181 2.05 -3.72 -10.88
CA LEU A 181 1.91 -2.77 -11.98
C LEU A 181 2.91 -1.62 -11.77
N GLU A 182 3.68 -1.31 -12.80
CA GLU A 182 4.61 -0.17 -12.80
C GLU A 182 3.88 1.16 -13.00
N ILE A 183 3.02 1.50 -12.05
CA ILE A 183 2.30 2.76 -11.96
C ILE A 183 2.39 3.27 -10.53
N ASP A 184 2.37 4.59 -10.31
CA ASP A 184 2.12 5.24 -9.03
C ASP A 184 2.90 4.60 -7.85
N ASN A 185 4.23 4.60 -7.90
CA ASN A 185 5.18 3.96 -6.98
C ASN A 185 5.06 2.43 -6.85
N GLY A 186 4.43 1.79 -7.82
CA GLY A 186 4.18 0.35 -7.83
C GLY A 186 2.90 -0.04 -7.11
N VAL A 187 1.92 -0.48 -7.88
CA VAL A 187 0.67 -1.00 -7.32
C VAL A 187 0.67 -2.51 -7.40
N GLY A 188 0.74 -3.16 -6.23
CA GLY A 188 0.47 -4.59 -6.10
C GLY A 188 -1.01 -4.86 -6.38
N LEU A 189 -1.31 -5.82 -7.24
CA LEU A 189 -2.67 -6.19 -7.60
C LEU A 189 -2.89 -7.66 -7.37
N MET A 190 -3.80 -8.00 -6.46
CA MET A 190 -4.16 -9.36 -6.09
C MET A 190 -5.63 -9.65 -6.36
N LYS A 191 -5.91 -10.76 -7.01
CA LYS A 191 -7.26 -11.30 -7.19
C LYS A 191 -7.45 -12.54 -6.34
N LYS A 192 -8.49 -12.58 -5.53
CA LYS A 192 -8.87 -13.80 -4.80
C LYS A 192 -9.54 -14.78 -5.75
N THR A 193 -8.89 -15.91 -6.00
CA THR A 193 -9.39 -16.95 -6.92
C THR A 193 -10.04 -18.11 -6.21
N SER A 194 -9.76 -18.29 -4.91
CA SER A 194 -10.32 -19.34 -4.06
C SER A 194 -10.61 -18.82 -2.66
N ASN A 195 -11.55 -19.46 -1.97
CA ASN A 195 -11.72 -19.27 -0.52
C ASN A 195 -10.72 -20.11 0.29
N ASP A 196 -10.14 -21.12 -0.30
CA ASP A 196 -9.02 -21.88 0.23
C ASP A 196 -7.73 -21.24 -0.30
N TRP A 197 -7.21 -20.30 0.46
CA TRP A 197 -6.01 -19.53 0.14
C TRP A 197 -4.95 -19.69 1.24
N ASN A 198 -3.70 -19.58 0.85
CA ASN A 198 -2.56 -19.58 1.75
C ASN A 198 -1.53 -18.57 1.30
N VAL A 199 -1.11 -17.70 2.22
CA VAL A 199 0.02 -16.77 2.04
C VAL A 199 1.13 -17.24 2.96
N PRO A 200 2.30 -17.65 2.44
CA PRO A 200 3.41 -18.10 3.26
C PRO A 200 3.86 -16.98 4.21
N ASN A 201 4.36 -17.35 5.38
CA ASN A 201 4.96 -16.39 6.29
C ASN A 201 6.48 -16.41 6.11
N MET A 202 7.01 -15.38 5.45
CA MET A 202 8.45 -15.21 5.22
C MET A 202 9.05 -14.07 6.05
N SER A 203 8.40 -13.71 7.16
CA SER A 203 8.80 -12.55 7.99
C SER A 203 10.23 -12.68 8.55
N GLU A 204 10.69 -13.89 8.86
CA GLU A 204 12.04 -14.11 9.38
C GLU A 204 13.09 -13.93 8.26
N GLU A 205 12.83 -14.48 7.07
CA GLU A 205 13.71 -14.40 5.91
C GLU A 205 13.81 -12.97 5.38
N LEU A 206 12.69 -12.24 5.42
CA LEU A 206 12.58 -10.89 4.89
C LEU A 206 12.96 -9.80 5.90
N LEU A 207 13.24 -10.14 7.16
CA LEU A 207 13.52 -9.15 8.23
C LEU A 207 14.59 -8.15 7.82
N ASN A 208 15.72 -8.63 7.28
CA ASN A 208 16.86 -7.83 6.88
C ASN A 208 17.01 -7.73 5.35
N ALA A 209 15.97 -8.11 4.58
CA ALA A 209 16.02 -8.01 3.15
C ALA A 209 15.99 -6.55 2.70
N GLU A 210 16.78 -6.24 1.67
CA GLU A 210 16.81 -4.95 0.98
C GLU A 210 16.31 -5.13 -0.45
N PHE A 211 15.68 -4.05 -0.98
CA PHE A 211 15.10 -4.03 -2.33
C PHE A 211 16.16 -4.01 -3.44
#